data_1be182ba36cc3f6c9c45972685c00c0b
#
_entry.id   1be182ba36cc3f6c9c45972685c00c0b
#
_cell.length_a   1.000
_cell.length_b   1.000
_cell.length_c   1.000
_cell.angle_alpha   90.00
_cell.angle_beta   90.00
_cell.angle_gamma   90.00
#
_symmetry.space_group_name_H-M   'P 1'
#
loop_
_entity.id
_entity.type
_entity.pdbx_description
1 polymer ?
#
loop_
_entity_poly.entity_id
_entity_poly.type
_entity_poly.pdbx_seq_one_letter_code
_entity_poly.pdbx_strand_id
1 'polypeptide(L)'
;MNTRCRSHVLKAWKCFSEGMNYYIASNEDQYGPWRVGAAYPFIFQPNISRTMSDKAIKFPTAPHAHFGYKIVKTFYTPYENAEQTPGFLRYPAELRSLQKMLEHWNKGLAAAEKAIECADEKKKDEARRLEALGHFIRNSTITVMNIKKWWQLNMAMQNSATAEEAEACLDKIEALAYAEIENAKDTIPLVEFDSRLGWEPSMEYVCDKWHLEWKIRQVTDGALREIAAYRKMLNLHKQD
;
A
#
# COMPACT_ATOMS: atom_id res chain seq x y z
N MET A 1 -12.07 -22.11 -25.95
CA MET A 1 -10.94 -22.01 -24.99
C MET A 1 -10.33 -23.39 -24.82
N ASN A 2 -9.06 -23.53 -25.15
CA ASN A 2 -8.30 -24.79 -25.05
C ASN A 2 -8.34 -25.30 -23.59
N THR A 3 -8.45 -26.62 -23.38
CA THR A 3 -8.51 -27.26 -22.04
C THR A 3 -7.33 -26.84 -21.14
N ARG A 4 -6.14 -26.65 -21.72
CA ARG A 4 -4.94 -26.18 -21.01
C ARG A 4 -5.10 -24.76 -20.49
N CYS A 5 -5.63 -23.86 -21.27
CA CYS A 5 -5.86 -22.47 -20.89
C CYS A 5 -6.89 -22.37 -19.76
N ARG A 6 -7.98 -23.15 -19.83
CA ARG A 6 -8.98 -23.27 -18.76
C ARG A 6 -8.35 -23.70 -17.43
N SER A 7 -7.43 -24.66 -17.47
CA SER A 7 -6.78 -25.16 -16.24
C SER A 7 -5.95 -24.07 -15.55
N HIS A 8 -5.27 -23.21 -16.31
CA HIS A 8 -4.49 -22.09 -15.76
C HIS A 8 -5.38 -21.02 -15.13
N VAL A 9 -6.50 -20.66 -15.77
CA VAL A 9 -7.50 -19.73 -15.19
C VAL A 9 -8.06 -20.29 -13.89
N LEU A 10 -8.47 -21.57 -13.86
CA LEU A 10 -8.99 -22.20 -12.65
C LEU A 10 -7.93 -22.24 -11.52
N LYS A 11 -6.67 -22.49 -11.87
CA LYS A 11 -5.56 -22.45 -10.92
C LYS A 11 -5.35 -21.05 -10.36
N ALA A 12 -5.40 -20.01 -11.19
CA ALA A 12 -5.30 -18.62 -10.74
C ALA A 12 -6.40 -18.30 -9.75
N TRP A 13 -7.65 -18.57 -10.09
CA TRP A 13 -8.79 -18.34 -9.19
C TRP A 13 -8.68 -19.12 -7.88
N LYS A 14 -8.25 -20.37 -7.93
CA LYS A 14 -8.04 -21.18 -6.72
C LYS A 14 -7.01 -20.54 -5.81
N CYS A 15 -5.87 -20.12 -6.35
CA CYS A 15 -4.82 -19.49 -5.56
C CYS A 15 -5.27 -18.15 -4.97
N PHE A 16 -5.99 -17.31 -5.74
CA PHE A 16 -6.55 -16.05 -5.23
C PHE A 16 -7.56 -16.31 -4.12
N SER A 17 -8.45 -17.28 -4.30
CA SER A 17 -9.42 -17.66 -3.28
C SER A 17 -8.76 -18.18 -2.00
N GLU A 18 -7.73 -19.01 -2.12
CA GLU A 18 -6.93 -19.48 -0.98
C GLU A 18 -6.22 -18.32 -0.27
N GLY A 19 -5.70 -17.34 -1.03
CA GLY A 19 -5.09 -16.14 -0.49
C GLY A 19 -6.05 -15.31 0.35
N MET A 20 -7.33 -15.23 -0.03
CA MET A 20 -8.35 -14.48 0.71
C MET A 20 -8.60 -15.01 2.14
N ASN A 21 -8.24 -16.26 2.45
CA ASN A 21 -8.30 -16.76 3.83
C ASN A 21 -7.33 -16.03 4.79
N TYR A 22 -6.37 -15.32 4.24
CA TYR A 22 -5.38 -14.54 4.98
C TYR A 22 -5.61 -13.02 4.87
N TYR A 23 -6.71 -12.63 4.23
CA TYR A 23 -7.10 -11.23 4.16
C TYR A 23 -7.44 -10.70 5.55
N ILE A 24 -6.85 -9.58 5.88
CA ILE A 24 -7.11 -8.86 7.12
C ILE A 24 -7.45 -7.43 6.77
N ALA A 25 -8.62 -6.98 7.23
CA ALA A 25 -9.00 -5.59 7.16
C ALA A 25 -9.58 -5.17 8.50
N SER A 26 -8.87 -4.34 9.20
CA SER A 26 -9.42 -3.55 10.30
C SER A 26 -10.28 -2.40 9.75
N ASN A 27 -11.02 -1.72 10.60
CA ASN A 27 -11.75 -0.53 10.19
C ASN A 27 -10.80 0.54 9.59
N GLU A 28 -9.63 0.72 10.19
CA GLU A 28 -8.62 1.64 9.66
C GLU A 28 -8.15 1.25 8.26
N ASP A 29 -7.92 -0.03 8.03
CA ASP A 29 -7.48 -0.54 6.74
C ASP A 29 -8.59 -0.41 5.68
N GLN A 30 -9.83 -0.72 6.03
CA GLN A 30 -10.98 -0.62 5.13
C GLN A 30 -11.29 0.82 4.73
N TYR A 31 -11.16 1.76 5.65
CA TYR A 31 -11.36 3.20 5.38
C TYR A 31 -10.07 3.93 4.98
N GLY A 32 -8.97 3.22 4.83
CA GLY A 32 -7.65 3.72 4.50
C GLY A 32 -7.04 3.02 3.28
N PRO A 33 -5.91 2.30 3.47
CA PRO A 33 -5.11 1.81 2.36
C PRO A 33 -5.78 0.75 1.49
N TRP A 34 -6.69 -0.08 2.01
CA TRP A 34 -7.43 -1.01 1.17
C TRP A 34 -8.36 -0.32 0.19
N ARG A 35 -8.99 0.77 0.61
CA ARG A 35 -9.94 1.52 -0.21
C ARG A 35 -9.24 2.40 -1.25
N VAL A 36 -8.15 3.05 -0.85
CA VAL A 36 -7.38 3.95 -1.71
C VAL A 36 -6.38 3.19 -2.57
N GLY A 37 -6.00 1.97 -2.16
CA GLY A 37 -5.04 1.16 -2.90
C GLY A 37 -3.62 1.73 -2.86
N ALA A 38 -2.85 1.46 -3.91
CA ALA A 38 -1.45 1.88 -4.03
C ALA A 38 -1.23 3.40 -4.09
N ALA A 39 -2.28 4.20 -4.29
CA ALA A 39 -2.23 5.65 -4.21
C ALA A 39 -2.28 6.20 -2.77
N TYR A 40 -2.44 5.35 -1.74
CA TYR A 40 -2.50 5.80 -0.35
C TYR A 40 -1.20 6.47 0.07
N PRO A 41 -1.24 7.70 0.65
CA PRO A 41 -0.05 8.48 0.94
C PRO A 41 0.78 7.92 2.10
N PHE A 42 2.08 8.18 2.06
CA PHE A 42 2.99 7.98 3.18
C PHE A 42 3.28 9.28 3.88
N ILE A 43 3.05 9.33 5.18
CA ILE A 43 3.44 10.46 6.00
C ILE A 43 4.49 9.99 6.99
N PHE A 44 5.64 10.65 6.97
CA PHE A 44 6.63 10.52 8.02
C PHE A 44 6.12 11.26 9.26
N GLN A 45 5.96 10.54 10.36
CA GLN A 45 5.44 11.10 11.58
C GLN A 45 6.29 10.71 12.77
N PRO A 46 7.18 11.59 13.18
CA PRO A 46 7.98 11.36 14.38
C PRO A 46 7.19 11.51 15.67
N ASN A 47 6.14 12.32 15.66
CA ASN A 47 5.32 12.54 16.86
C ASN A 47 3.92 11.98 16.67
N ILE A 48 3.58 10.95 17.45
CA ILE A 48 2.23 10.44 17.58
C ILE A 48 1.48 11.31 18.60
N SER A 49 1.27 12.56 18.25
CA SER A 49 0.44 13.43 19.06
C SER A 49 -1.01 13.32 18.60
N ARG A 50 -1.93 13.29 19.53
CA ARG A 50 -3.37 13.31 19.28
C ARG A 50 -3.85 14.57 18.54
N THR A 51 -3.02 15.59 18.45
CA THR A 51 -3.33 16.88 17.82
C THR A 51 -3.04 16.90 16.31
N MET A 52 -3.04 15.76 15.64
CA MET A 52 -2.60 15.65 14.26
C MET A 52 -3.66 15.92 13.20
N SER A 53 -4.79 16.51 13.57
CA SER A 53 -5.73 17.05 12.58
C SER A 53 -5.06 18.03 11.61
N ASP A 54 -4.02 18.73 12.05
CA ASP A 54 -3.29 19.73 11.27
C ASP A 54 -2.34 19.13 10.23
N LYS A 55 -2.00 17.84 10.37
CA LYS A 55 -1.10 17.12 9.46
C LYS A 55 -1.84 16.17 8.51
N ALA A 56 -3.16 16.24 8.48
CA ALA A 56 -3.93 15.48 7.51
C ALA A 56 -3.58 15.91 6.08
N ILE A 57 -3.13 14.97 5.26
CA ILE A 57 -2.89 15.23 3.86
C ILE A 57 -4.24 15.38 3.14
N LYS A 58 -4.35 16.42 2.33
CA LYS A 58 -5.45 16.56 1.39
C LYS A 58 -5.22 15.57 0.25
N PHE A 59 -5.91 14.45 0.31
CA PHE A 59 -5.92 13.49 -0.78
C PHE A 59 -6.79 14.03 -1.92
N PRO A 60 -6.29 14.08 -3.15
CA PRO A 60 -7.07 14.51 -4.30
C PRO A 60 -8.20 13.51 -4.54
N THR A 61 -9.42 14.02 -4.66
CA THR A 61 -10.60 13.23 -5.03
C THR A 61 -10.74 13.13 -6.54
N ALA A 62 -11.67 12.31 -7.02
CA ALA A 62 -11.98 12.23 -8.44
C ALA A 62 -12.30 13.64 -9.03
N PRO A 63 -11.99 13.89 -10.30
CA PRO A 63 -12.16 15.22 -10.93
C PRO A 63 -13.57 15.80 -10.83
N HIS A 64 -14.58 14.97 -10.62
CA HIS A 64 -15.97 15.37 -10.51
C HIS A 64 -16.47 15.51 -9.07
N ALA A 65 -15.62 15.27 -8.08
CA ALA A 65 -16.03 15.42 -6.69
C ALA A 65 -16.18 16.89 -6.31
N HIS A 66 -17.31 17.24 -5.69
CA HIS A 66 -17.65 18.61 -5.30
C HIS A 66 -16.64 19.26 -4.35
N PHE A 67 -15.81 18.50 -3.71
CA PHE A 67 -14.89 18.97 -2.66
C PHE A 67 -13.43 19.11 -3.10
N GLY A 68 -13.05 18.69 -4.29
CA GLY A 68 -11.70 18.77 -4.84
C GLY A 68 -10.63 17.98 -4.08
N TYR A 69 -10.74 17.87 -2.75
CA TYR A 69 -9.84 17.11 -1.89
C TYR A 69 -10.57 16.56 -0.68
N LYS A 70 -10.26 15.31 -0.29
CA LYS A 70 -10.63 14.78 1.03
C LYS A 70 -9.43 14.76 1.96
N ILE A 71 -9.69 15.00 3.23
CA ILE A 71 -8.70 14.77 4.27
C ILE A 71 -8.65 13.28 4.54
N VAL A 72 -7.50 12.68 4.28
CA VAL A 72 -7.24 11.28 4.60
C VAL A 72 -6.46 11.24 5.89
N LYS A 73 -6.96 10.52 6.87
CA LYS A 73 -6.16 10.17 8.04
C LYS A 73 -5.06 9.21 7.59
N THR A 74 -3.85 9.72 7.54
CA THR A 74 -2.70 9.04 6.94
C THR A 74 -1.80 8.39 7.96
N PHE A 75 -2.23 8.34 9.20
CA PHE A 75 -1.55 7.60 10.24
C PHE A 75 -2.52 6.69 10.95
N TYR A 76 -1.99 5.56 11.34
CA TYR A 76 -2.69 4.64 12.19
C TYR A 76 -2.56 5.13 13.64
N THR A 77 -3.69 5.41 14.25
CA THR A 77 -3.77 5.61 15.69
C THR A 77 -4.34 4.35 16.33
N PRO A 78 -3.51 3.33 16.54
CA PRO A 78 -3.98 2.05 17.08
C PRO A 78 -4.62 2.16 18.46
N TYR A 79 -4.60 3.35 19.04
CA TYR A 79 -5.16 3.66 20.37
C TYR A 79 -6.48 4.46 20.31
N GLU A 80 -6.89 4.96 19.16
CA GLU A 80 -8.14 5.73 19.05
C GLU A 80 -9.40 4.85 19.16
N ASN A 81 -9.25 3.57 18.87
CA ASN A 81 -10.34 2.62 19.00
C ASN A 81 -10.11 1.73 20.23
N ALA A 82 -10.83 2.02 21.31
CA ALA A 82 -10.71 1.29 22.57
C ALA A 82 -11.07 -0.21 22.46
N GLU A 83 -11.77 -0.60 21.39
CA GLU A 83 -12.19 -1.98 21.13
C GLU A 83 -11.14 -2.81 20.39
N GLN A 84 -10.05 -2.20 19.94
CA GLN A 84 -9.04 -2.89 19.13
C GLN A 84 -7.74 -3.13 19.91
N THR A 85 -7.15 -4.27 19.63
CA THR A 85 -5.79 -4.58 20.13
C THR A 85 -4.80 -3.54 19.61
N PRO A 86 -3.91 -2.99 20.46
CA PRO A 86 -2.89 -2.03 20.04
C PRO A 86 -2.07 -2.49 18.84
N GLY A 87 -1.73 -1.57 17.94
CA GLY A 87 -1.04 -1.87 16.69
C GLY A 87 0.28 -2.59 16.85
N PHE A 88 1.05 -2.31 17.91
CA PHE A 88 2.32 -3.00 18.16
C PHE A 88 2.15 -4.49 18.48
N LEU A 89 1.00 -4.92 19.00
CA LEU A 89 0.67 -6.33 19.20
C LEU A 89 0.02 -6.95 17.95
N ARG A 90 -0.82 -6.18 17.28
CA ARG A 90 -1.62 -6.64 16.15
C ARG A 90 -0.84 -6.71 14.84
N TYR A 91 -0.10 -5.67 14.49
CA TYR A 91 0.56 -5.56 13.19
C TYR A 91 1.53 -6.68 12.87
N PRO A 92 2.33 -7.22 13.80
CA PRO A 92 3.17 -8.39 13.49
C PRO A 92 2.39 -9.62 13.04
N ALA A 93 1.21 -9.86 13.63
CA ALA A 93 0.34 -10.97 13.23
C ALA A 93 -0.32 -10.70 11.87
N GLU A 94 -0.82 -9.50 11.66
CA GLU A 94 -1.43 -9.06 10.40
C GLU A 94 -0.43 -9.11 9.24
N LEU A 95 0.79 -8.63 9.44
CA LEU A 95 1.85 -8.69 8.44
C LEU A 95 2.19 -10.13 8.05
N ARG A 96 2.23 -11.06 9.02
CA ARG A 96 2.43 -12.49 8.72
C ARG A 96 1.28 -13.07 7.91
N SER A 97 0.06 -12.67 8.21
CA SER A 97 -1.12 -13.14 7.46
C SER A 97 -1.11 -12.57 6.03
N LEU A 98 -0.90 -11.27 5.87
CA LEU A 98 -0.82 -10.64 4.55
C LEU A 98 0.36 -11.19 3.72
N GLN A 99 1.48 -11.54 4.36
CA GLN A 99 2.57 -12.22 3.68
C GLN A 99 2.13 -13.57 3.08
N LYS A 100 1.39 -14.38 3.84
CA LYS A 100 0.80 -15.62 3.33
C LYS A 100 -0.20 -15.37 2.21
N MET A 101 -1.01 -14.32 2.33
CA MET A 101 -1.89 -13.89 1.24
C MET A 101 -1.09 -13.65 -0.04
N LEU A 102 0.01 -12.89 0.02
CA LEU A 102 0.87 -12.60 -1.12
C LEU A 102 1.53 -13.85 -1.71
N GLU A 103 1.90 -14.84 -0.89
CA GLU A 103 2.46 -16.11 -1.37
C GLU A 103 1.46 -16.88 -2.25
N HIS A 104 0.20 -16.96 -1.84
CA HIS A 104 -0.87 -17.55 -2.65
C HIS A 104 -1.17 -16.68 -3.87
N TRP A 105 -1.19 -15.37 -3.70
CA TRP A 105 -1.49 -14.41 -4.76
C TRP A 105 -0.47 -14.48 -5.89
N ASN A 106 0.82 -14.51 -5.57
CA ASN A 106 1.89 -14.64 -6.56
C ASN A 106 1.82 -15.97 -7.35
N LYS A 107 1.42 -17.08 -6.70
CA LYS A 107 1.14 -18.34 -7.41
C LYS A 107 -0.06 -18.20 -8.38
N GLY A 108 -1.07 -17.45 -7.97
CA GLY A 108 -2.22 -17.13 -8.80
C GLY A 108 -1.84 -16.29 -10.02
N LEU A 109 -1.02 -15.26 -9.83
CA LEU A 109 -0.50 -14.41 -10.91
C LEU A 109 0.32 -15.21 -11.91
N ALA A 110 1.25 -16.03 -11.47
CA ALA A 110 2.02 -16.91 -12.36
C ALA A 110 1.13 -17.90 -13.17
N ALA A 111 -0.04 -18.24 -12.65
CA ALA A 111 -1.01 -19.03 -13.39
C ALA A 111 -1.82 -18.17 -14.38
N ALA A 112 -2.15 -16.93 -14.03
CA ALA A 112 -2.82 -15.97 -14.91
C ALA A 112 -1.96 -15.59 -16.13
N GLU A 113 -0.66 -15.37 -15.93
CA GLU A 113 0.31 -15.15 -17.02
C GLU A 113 0.29 -16.30 -18.04
N LYS A 114 0.31 -17.55 -17.56
CA LYS A 114 0.20 -18.73 -18.43
C LYS A 114 -1.15 -18.84 -19.13
N ALA A 115 -2.21 -18.31 -18.52
CA ALA A 115 -3.51 -18.24 -19.16
C ALA A 115 -3.51 -17.23 -20.32
N ILE A 116 -2.78 -16.12 -20.23
CA ILE A 116 -2.61 -15.14 -21.30
C ILE A 116 -1.85 -15.77 -22.49
N GLU A 117 -0.74 -16.49 -22.20
CA GLU A 117 0.09 -17.14 -23.21
C GLU A 117 -0.69 -18.15 -24.07
N CYS A 118 -1.64 -18.86 -23.48
CA CYS A 118 -2.43 -19.88 -24.16
C CYS A 118 -3.83 -19.42 -24.61
N ALA A 119 -4.20 -18.17 -24.36
CA ALA A 119 -5.51 -17.64 -24.74
C ALA A 119 -5.61 -17.38 -26.25
N ASP A 120 -6.78 -17.72 -26.81
CA ASP A 120 -7.14 -17.30 -28.17
C ASP A 120 -7.22 -15.76 -28.22
N GLU A 121 -6.92 -15.14 -29.35
CA GLU A 121 -6.92 -13.67 -29.48
C GLU A 121 -8.24 -13.02 -28.97
N LYS A 122 -9.38 -13.67 -29.21
CA LYS A 122 -10.69 -13.20 -28.74
C LYS A 122 -10.85 -13.20 -27.21
N LYS A 123 -9.99 -13.94 -26.48
CA LYS A 123 -10.05 -14.12 -25.01
C LYS A 123 -8.85 -13.55 -24.30
N LYS A 124 -7.89 -13.05 -25.04
CA LYS A 124 -6.63 -12.54 -24.51
C LYS A 124 -6.82 -11.33 -23.60
N ASP A 125 -7.74 -10.43 -23.97
CA ASP A 125 -8.04 -9.25 -23.15
C ASP A 125 -8.74 -9.62 -21.84
N GLU A 126 -9.60 -10.65 -21.85
CA GLU A 126 -10.21 -11.14 -20.59
C GLU A 126 -9.15 -11.77 -19.67
N ALA A 127 -8.19 -12.51 -20.24
CA ALA A 127 -7.10 -13.09 -19.47
C ALA A 127 -6.17 -11.99 -18.89
N ARG A 128 -5.87 -10.95 -19.68
CA ARG A 128 -5.10 -9.77 -19.23
C ARG A 128 -5.83 -9.01 -18.12
N ARG A 129 -7.16 -8.89 -18.19
CA ARG A 129 -7.94 -8.24 -17.13
C ARG A 129 -7.89 -9.01 -15.82
N LEU A 130 -7.93 -10.35 -15.87
CA LEU A 130 -7.76 -11.18 -14.69
C LEU A 130 -6.38 -10.97 -14.05
N GLU A 131 -5.36 -10.95 -14.86
CA GLU A 131 -3.98 -10.72 -14.43
C GLU A 131 -3.81 -9.31 -13.86
N ALA A 132 -4.29 -8.27 -14.55
CA ALA A 132 -4.23 -6.89 -14.10
C ALA A 132 -4.97 -6.67 -12.77
N LEU A 133 -6.15 -7.27 -12.58
CA LEU A 133 -6.87 -7.28 -11.30
C LEU A 133 -6.05 -7.95 -10.22
N GLY A 134 -5.43 -9.10 -10.52
CA GLY A 134 -4.57 -9.81 -9.58
C GLY A 134 -3.37 -8.96 -9.14
N HIS A 135 -2.69 -8.30 -10.07
CA HIS A 135 -1.59 -7.38 -9.77
C HIS A 135 -2.05 -6.16 -8.97
N PHE A 136 -3.18 -5.58 -9.32
CA PHE A 136 -3.72 -4.43 -8.60
C PHE A 136 -4.01 -4.76 -7.12
N ILE A 137 -4.62 -5.90 -6.84
CA ILE A 137 -4.88 -6.36 -5.46
C ILE A 137 -3.56 -6.68 -4.74
N ARG A 138 -2.59 -7.30 -5.43
CA ARG A 138 -1.24 -7.52 -4.89
C ARG A 138 -0.60 -6.20 -4.47
N ASN A 139 -0.60 -5.21 -5.34
CA ASN A 139 0.03 -3.93 -5.08
C ASN A 139 -0.69 -3.15 -3.95
N SER A 140 -2.01 -3.23 -3.88
CA SER A 140 -2.78 -2.70 -2.74
C SER A 140 -2.41 -3.41 -1.43
N THR A 141 -2.25 -4.74 -1.44
CA THR A 141 -1.80 -5.51 -0.28
C THR A 141 -0.39 -5.09 0.16
N ILE A 142 0.52 -4.88 -0.78
CA ILE A 142 1.88 -4.39 -0.51
C ILE A 142 1.81 -3.02 0.17
N THR A 143 0.99 -2.09 -0.32
CA THR A 143 0.81 -0.77 0.30
C THR A 143 0.29 -0.90 1.75
N VAL A 144 -0.72 -1.74 2.00
CA VAL A 144 -1.22 -2.01 3.37
C VAL A 144 -0.10 -2.50 4.29
N MET A 145 0.70 -3.45 3.82
CA MET A 145 1.84 -3.98 4.58
C MET A 145 2.90 -2.91 4.82
N ASN A 146 3.20 -2.11 3.81
CA ASN A 146 4.21 -1.07 3.90
C ASN A 146 3.80 0.04 4.88
N ILE A 147 2.52 0.40 4.94
CA ILE A 147 2.00 1.37 5.92
C ILE A 147 2.16 0.84 7.35
N LYS A 148 1.86 -0.44 7.60
CA LYS A 148 2.04 -1.07 8.92
C LYS A 148 3.52 -1.11 9.33
N LYS A 149 4.41 -1.47 8.41
CA LYS A 149 5.87 -1.43 8.62
C LYS A 149 6.37 -0.01 8.85
N TRP A 150 5.87 0.95 8.07
CA TRP A 150 6.18 2.36 8.22
C TRP A 150 5.87 2.86 9.61
N TRP A 151 4.68 2.53 10.13
CA TRP A 151 4.30 2.87 11.49
C TRP A 151 5.23 2.22 12.53
N GLN A 152 5.51 0.91 12.40
CA GLN A 152 6.39 0.20 13.34
C GLN A 152 7.80 0.79 13.37
N LEU A 153 8.35 1.13 12.21
CA LEU A 153 9.68 1.73 12.10
C LEU A 153 9.72 3.15 12.69
N ASN A 154 8.67 3.94 12.48
CA ASN A 154 8.56 5.25 13.12
C ASN A 154 8.51 5.14 14.64
N MET A 155 7.75 4.18 15.17
CA MET A 155 7.70 3.90 16.60
C MET A 155 9.06 3.45 17.15
N ALA A 156 9.74 2.55 16.44
CA ALA A 156 11.07 2.08 16.82
C ALA A 156 12.09 3.24 16.83
N MET A 157 12.08 4.08 15.80
CA MET A 157 12.96 5.24 15.71
C MET A 157 12.76 6.21 16.89
N GLN A 158 11.52 6.50 17.26
CA GLN A 158 11.21 7.42 18.36
C GLN A 158 11.60 6.86 19.72
N ASN A 159 11.67 5.55 19.87
CA ASN A 159 12.03 4.87 21.09
C ASN A 159 13.49 4.37 21.07
N SER A 160 14.29 4.78 20.08
CA SER A 160 15.71 4.45 20.01
C SER A 160 16.46 5.06 21.18
N ALA A 161 17.34 4.29 21.81
CA ALA A 161 18.16 4.75 22.91
C ALA A 161 19.41 5.52 22.45
N THR A 162 19.83 5.29 21.20
CA THR A 162 21.02 5.90 20.62
C THR A 162 20.74 6.48 19.23
N ALA A 163 21.60 7.40 18.78
CA ALA A 163 21.52 7.98 17.44
C ALA A 163 21.76 6.91 16.34
N GLU A 164 22.61 5.92 16.62
CA GLU A 164 22.89 4.80 15.71
C GLU A 164 21.68 3.91 15.49
N GLU A 165 20.92 3.61 16.56
CA GLU A 165 19.65 2.88 16.45
C GLU A 165 18.61 3.65 15.66
N ALA A 166 18.50 4.95 15.90
CA ALA A 166 17.59 5.83 15.14
C ALA A 166 17.97 5.89 13.65
N GLU A 167 19.27 5.99 13.34
CA GLU A 167 19.81 5.99 11.97
C GLU A 167 19.45 4.67 11.26
N ALA A 168 19.65 3.53 11.93
CA ALA A 168 19.29 2.22 11.38
C ALA A 168 17.77 2.07 11.11
N CYS A 169 16.94 2.74 11.89
CA CYS A 169 15.50 2.83 11.61
C CYS A 169 15.22 3.71 10.39
N LEU A 170 15.90 4.85 10.27
CA LEU A 170 15.77 5.75 9.11
C LEU A 170 16.20 5.08 7.81
N ASP A 171 17.24 4.25 7.81
CA ASP A 171 17.65 3.46 6.63
C ASP A 171 16.53 2.55 6.16
N LYS A 172 15.86 1.86 7.08
CA LYS A 172 14.74 0.97 6.76
C LYS A 172 13.50 1.75 6.29
N ILE A 173 13.22 2.90 6.91
CA ILE A 173 12.13 3.79 6.53
C ILE A 173 12.35 4.32 5.11
N GLU A 174 13.58 4.74 4.78
CA GLU A 174 13.94 5.23 3.46
C GLU A 174 13.82 4.13 2.39
N ALA A 175 14.34 2.93 2.67
CA ALA A 175 14.19 1.79 1.77
C ALA A 175 12.71 1.44 1.52
N LEU A 176 11.88 1.55 2.55
CA LEU A 176 10.44 1.33 2.45
C LEU A 176 9.75 2.40 1.59
N ALA A 177 10.18 3.67 1.70
CA ALA A 177 9.67 4.75 0.86
C ALA A 177 9.98 4.51 -0.62
N TYR A 178 11.21 4.11 -0.95
CA TYR A 178 11.56 3.75 -2.33
C TYR A 178 10.79 2.53 -2.84
N ALA A 179 10.63 1.50 -2.02
CA ALA A 179 9.82 0.32 -2.39
C ALA A 179 8.36 0.68 -2.69
N GLU A 180 7.81 1.65 -1.97
CA GLU A 180 6.44 2.11 -2.21
C GLU A 180 6.32 2.99 -3.46
N ILE A 181 7.36 3.77 -3.78
CA ILE A 181 7.43 4.49 -5.05
C ILE A 181 7.39 3.50 -6.23
N GLU A 182 8.17 2.44 -6.17
CA GLU A 182 8.17 1.41 -7.22
C GLU A 182 6.84 0.66 -7.28
N ASN A 183 6.22 0.35 -6.14
CA ASN A 183 4.89 -0.27 -6.11
C ASN A 183 3.81 0.63 -6.76
N ALA A 184 3.89 1.94 -6.55
CA ALA A 184 3.00 2.89 -7.22
C ALA A 184 3.25 2.95 -8.73
N LYS A 185 4.52 2.96 -9.17
CA LYS A 185 4.89 2.90 -10.59
C LYS A 185 4.40 1.63 -11.27
N ASP A 186 4.54 0.47 -10.63
CA ASP A 186 4.07 -0.81 -11.13
C ASP A 186 2.54 -0.86 -11.28
N THR A 187 1.82 -0.03 -10.53
CA THR A 187 0.36 0.03 -10.57
C THR A 187 -0.16 0.90 -11.72
N ILE A 188 0.60 1.89 -12.18
CA ILE A 188 0.18 2.81 -13.24
C ILE A 188 -0.29 2.08 -14.52
N PRO A 189 0.48 1.16 -15.13
CA PRO A 189 0.05 0.49 -16.36
C PRO A 189 -1.21 -0.36 -16.17
N LEU A 190 -1.48 -0.85 -14.96
CA LEU A 190 -2.66 -1.65 -14.66
C LEU A 190 -3.94 -0.80 -14.75
N VAL A 191 -3.92 0.38 -14.15
CA VAL A 191 -5.07 1.30 -14.13
C VAL A 191 -5.25 2.02 -15.47
N GLU A 192 -4.21 2.18 -16.26
CA GLU A 192 -4.29 2.66 -17.64
C GLU A 192 -4.91 1.59 -18.56
N PHE A 193 -4.63 0.31 -18.33
CA PHE A 193 -5.21 -0.79 -19.08
C PHE A 193 -6.68 -1.02 -18.74
N ASP A 194 -7.06 -0.98 -17.47
CA ASP A 194 -8.44 -1.14 -17.02
C ASP A 194 -8.82 -0.04 -16.01
N SER A 195 -9.48 1.00 -16.51
CA SER A 195 -9.90 2.17 -15.73
C SER A 195 -10.90 1.87 -14.61
N ARG A 196 -11.45 0.66 -14.54
CA ARG A 196 -12.33 0.22 -13.45
C ARG A 196 -11.56 -0.14 -12.20
N LEU A 197 -10.25 -0.44 -12.33
CA LEU A 197 -9.37 -0.70 -11.20
C LEU A 197 -9.18 0.59 -10.40
N GLY A 198 -9.21 0.46 -9.08
CA GLY A 198 -8.97 1.60 -8.19
C GLY A 198 -10.11 2.62 -8.10
N TRP A 199 -11.27 2.33 -8.70
CA TRP A 199 -12.44 3.19 -8.58
C TRP A 199 -13.33 2.75 -7.41
N GLU A 200 -13.56 3.67 -6.47
CA GLU A 200 -14.48 3.48 -5.35
C GLU A 200 -15.45 4.68 -5.27
N PRO A 201 -16.59 4.60 -5.98
CA PRO A 201 -17.48 5.74 -6.17
C PRO A 201 -18.19 6.21 -4.89
N SER A 202 -18.44 5.31 -3.94
CA SER A 202 -19.16 5.65 -2.70
C SER A 202 -18.32 6.54 -1.76
N MET A 203 -17.00 6.48 -1.89
CA MET A 203 -16.05 7.27 -1.09
C MET A 203 -15.31 8.33 -1.89
N GLU A 204 -15.56 8.40 -3.20
CA GLU A 204 -14.88 9.32 -4.12
C GLU A 204 -13.35 9.18 -4.11
N TYR A 205 -12.83 7.99 -3.79
CA TYR A 205 -11.41 7.68 -3.90
C TYR A 205 -11.12 7.08 -5.27
N VAL A 206 -10.00 7.48 -5.83
CA VAL A 206 -9.53 6.99 -7.13
C VAL A 206 -8.06 6.65 -7.02
N CYS A 207 -7.71 5.47 -7.52
CA CYS A 207 -6.34 5.03 -7.70
C CYS A 207 -6.03 4.96 -9.19
N ASP A 208 -6.13 6.08 -9.89
CA ASP A 208 -5.74 6.22 -11.28
C ASP A 208 -4.29 6.69 -11.44
N LYS A 209 -3.81 6.82 -12.66
CA LYS A 209 -2.46 7.30 -12.97
C LYS A 209 -2.13 8.61 -12.27
N TRP A 210 -3.05 9.58 -12.30
CA TRP A 210 -2.79 10.89 -11.72
C TRP A 210 -2.62 10.84 -10.20
N HIS A 211 -3.41 10.02 -9.51
CA HIS A 211 -3.29 9.80 -8.07
C HIS A 211 -2.02 9.03 -7.70
N LEU A 212 -1.63 8.05 -8.53
CA LEU A 212 -0.38 7.33 -8.34
C LEU A 212 0.85 8.21 -8.56
N GLU A 213 0.85 9.06 -9.60
CA GLU A 213 1.89 10.06 -9.81
C GLU A 213 1.93 11.11 -8.69
N TRP A 214 0.76 11.52 -8.19
CA TRP A 214 0.68 12.37 -7.01
C TRP A 214 1.29 11.69 -5.78
N LYS A 215 1.00 10.41 -5.56
CA LYS A 215 1.60 9.61 -4.48
C LYS A 215 3.12 9.56 -4.59
N ILE A 216 3.65 9.31 -5.79
CA ILE A 216 5.10 9.28 -6.03
C ILE A 216 5.73 10.62 -5.63
N ARG A 217 5.16 11.74 -6.07
CA ARG A 217 5.62 13.09 -5.69
C ARG A 217 5.50 13.31 -4.18
N GLN A 218 4.39 12.91 -3.57
CA GLN A 218 4.18 13.06 -2.13
C GLN A 218 5.24 12.31 -1.31
N VAL A 219 5.60 11.09 -1.71
CA VAL A 219 6.66 10.33 -1.02
C VAL A 219 8.03 10.95 -1.27
N THR A 220 8.32 11.35 -2.51
CA THR A 220 9.61 11.94 -2.89
C THR A 220 9.83 13.31 -2.23
N ASP A 221 8.87 14.21 -2.35
CA ASP A 221 9.00 15.60 -1.89
C ASP A 221 8.64 15.79 -0.41
N GLY A 222 7.90 14.87 0.17
CA GLY A 222 7.50 14.86 1.57
C GLY A 222 8.35 13.90 2.40
N ALA A 223 8.04 12.60 2.33
CA ALA A 223 8.62 11.61 3.23
C ALA A 223 10.16 11.52 3.13
N LEU A 224 10.73 11.44 1.94
CA LEU A 224 12.19 11.37 1.77
C LEU A 224 12.89 12.66 2.22
N ARG A 225 12.28 13.83 2.03
CA ARG A 225 12.82 15.10 2.52
C ARG A 225 12.82 15.15 4.05
N GLU A 226 11.75 14.67 4.70
CA GLU A 226 11.67 14.60 6.15
C GLU A 226 12.71 13.64 6.73
N ILE A 227 12.91 12.47 6.11
CA ILE A 227 13.97 11.51 6.49
C ILE A 227 15.35 12.19 6.44
N ALA A 228 15.66 12.89 5.35
CA ALA A 228 16.93 13.62 5.21
C ALA A 228 17.09 14.70 6.30
N ALA A 229 16.02 15.40 6.67
CA ALA A 229 16.04 16.39 7.74
C ALA A 229 16.35 15.75 9.10
N TYR A 230 15.73 14.57 9.40
CA TYR A 230 16.01 13.84 10.63
C TYR A 230 17.44 13.33 10.70
N ARG A 231 18.01 12.79 9.61
CA ARG A 231 19.43 12.41 9.56
C ARG A 231 20.34 13.60 9.89
N LYS A 232 20.04 14.77 9.33
CA LYS A 232 20.80 15.99 9.64
C LYS A 232 20.71 16.35 11.13
N MET A 233 19.54 16.23 11.75
CA MET A 233 19.38 16.49 13.19
C MET A 233 20.17 15.50 14.04
N LEU A 234 20.13 14.20 13.72
CA LEU A 234 20.90 13.18 14.44
C LEU A 234 22.42 13.43 14.32
N ASN A 235 22.90 13.86 13.16
CA ASN A 235 24.32 14.18 12.98
C ASN A 235 24.78 15.40 13.77
N LEU A 236 23.91 16.37 14.03
CA LEU A 236 24.23 17.49 14.93
C LEU A 236 24.41 17.03 16.37
N HIS A 237 23.62 16.06 16.84
CA HIS A 237 23.76 15.49 18.18
C HIS A 237 24.97 14.57 18.36
N LYS A 238 25.61 14.13 17.29
CA LYS A 238 26.84 13.32 17.36
C LYS A 238 28.11 14.19 17.51
N GLN A 239 27.99 15.50 17.38
CA GLN A 239 29.11 16.45 17.45
C GLN A 239 29.28 17.12 18.82
N ASP A 240 28.33 16.89 19.73
CA ASP A 240 28.36 17.30 21.13
C ASP A 240 28.80 16.12 22.03
#